data_63b54d75e49075414f0b19805ac7de8a
#
_entry.id   63b54d75e49075414f0b19805ac7de8a
#
_cell.length_a   1.000
_cell.length_b   1.000
_cell.length_c   1.000
_cell.angle_alpha   90.00
_cell.angle_beta   90.00
_cell.angle_gamma   90.00
#
_symmetry.space_group_name_H-M   'P 1'
#
loop_
_entity.id
_entity.type
_entity.pdbx_description
1 polymer ?
#
loop_
_entity_poly.entity_id
_entity_poly.type
_entity_poly.pdbx_seq_one_letter_code
_entity_poly.pdbx_strand_id
1 'polypeptide(L)'
;MKKTLLKLSAVVMSAACIFSSCGKDDPKNNGGLKDPDGEENANLHESLKGSEYAVIALDEESYKAIEKKVTLDLRVDDTSKFLYVWDGTYTAGVCSGLNFYGEAQGWISFVVGTVGWSGAGFNVADASPVNPFVKDAADMANWKFHFAYKGAAGVPQCGIVGWNGKEYKFSFGDGIFVDSGTPYPQVLPVSGKFVANEWNEYEISISDFGIDYTTTSKGNYFSVLSGGVAGTTLDLDAIFYYKK
;
A
#
# COMPACT_ATOMS: atom_id res chain seq x y z
N MET A 1 -2.37 13.33 -23.37
CA MET A 1 -2.94 13.39 -22.02
C MET A 1 -1.93 14.08 -21.12
N LYS A 2 -2.28 15.21 -20.51
CA LYS A 2 -1.38 15.95 -19.61
C LYS A 2 -1.36 15.21 -18.26
N LYS A 3 -0.18 14.73 -17.86
CA LYS A 3 0.02 14.14 -16.52
C LYS A 3 0.18 15.30 -15.54
N THR A 4 -0.81 15.52 -14.70
CA THR A 4 -0.70 16.48 -13.60
C THR A 4 0.00 15.77 -12.45
N LEU A 5 1.25 16.15 -12.18
CA LEU A 5 1.97 15.72 -10.97
C LEU A 5 1.30 16.41 -9.78
N LEU A 6 0.47 15.69 -9.07
CA LEU A 6 0.00 16.14 -7.77
C LEU A 6 1.13 15.84 -6.77
N LYS A 7 1.88 16.88 -6.41
CA LYS A 7 2.79 16.79 -5.28
C LYS A 7 1.91 16.68 -4.02
N LEU A 8 1.79 15.49 -3.47
CA LEU A 8 1.21 15.33 -2.14
C LEU A 8 2.28 15.79 -1.16
N SER A 9 2.32 17.10 -0.91
CA SER A 9 3.11 17.61 0.20
C SER A 9 2.55 16.95 1.45
N ALA A 10 3.37 16.23 2.20
CA ALA A 10 3.06 15.86 3.56
C ALA A 10 2.91 17.15 4.36
N VAL A 11 1.72 17.74 4.30
CA VAL A 11 1.33 18.80 5.21
C VAL A 11 1.13 18.13 6.56
N VAL A 12 2.18 18.12 7.36
CA VAL A 12 2.08 17.96 8.80
C VAL A 12 1.25 19.14 9.30
N MET A 13 -0.07 19.03 9.19
CA MET A 13 -0.96 19.90 9.93
C MET A 13 -0.93 19.41 11.38
N SER A 14 -0.08 20.04 12.18
CA SER A 14 -0.20 20.04 13.63
C SER A 14 -1.51 20.73 14.00
N ALA A 15 -2.62 20.00 13.91
CA ALA A 15 -3.86 20.42 14.54
C ALA A 15 -3.71 20.17 16.04
N ALA A 16 -3.33 21.18 16.77
CA ALA A 16 -3.45 21.18 18.23
C ALA A 16 -4.94 21.12 18.58
N CYS A 17 -5.48 19.91 18.70
CA CYS A 17 -6.77 19.68 19.29
C CYS A 17 -6.61 19.73 20.82
N ILE A 18 -7.08 20.83 21.40
CA ILE A 18 -7.27 20.97 22.85
C ILE A 18 -8.39 19.99 23.24
N PHE A 19 -8.03 18.82 23.78
CA PHE A 19 -8.99 17.93 24.39
C PHE A 19 -9.25 18.35 25.84
N SER A 20 -10.45 18.87 26.06
CA SER A 20 -11.06 18.99 27.36
C SER A 20 -11.30 17.57 27.92
N SER A 21 -10.69 17.33 29.07
CA SER A 21 -10.85 16.15 29.90
C SER A 21 -12.32 15.88 30.23
N CYS A 22 -12.78 14.67 29.92
CA CYS A 22 -13.86 14.05 30.67
C CYS A 22 -13.51 12.57 30.87
N GLY A 23 -13.11 12.24 32.10
CA GLY A 23 -12.77 10.89 32.47
C GLY A 23 -13.99 10.00 32.54
N LYS A 24 -13.78 8.73 32.16
CA LYS A 24 -14.36 7.53 32.78
C LYS A 24 -13.56 6.33 32.31
N ASP A 25 -13.17 5.56 33.30
CA ASP A 25 -12.44 4.31 33.20
C ASP A 25 -13.13 3.32 32.28
N ASP A 26 -12.36 2.75 31.32
CA ASP A 26 -12.72 1.52 30.61
C ASP A 26 -11.48 0.63 30.42
N PRO A 27 -11.65 -0.69 30.46
CA PRO A 27 -10.59 -1.61 30.82
C PRO A 27 -9.62 -1.88 29.67
N LYS A 28 -8.35 -1.78 29.99
CA LYS A 28 -7.17 -2.43 29.40
C LYS A 28 -7.36 -3.10 28.03
N ASN A 29 -7.06 -2.33 26.98
CA ASN A 29 -6.53 -2.88 25.75
C ASN A 29 -5.09 -2.38 25.64
N ASN A 30 -4.14 -3.24 26.01
CA ASN A 30 -2.71 -2.99 25.89
C ASN A 30 -2.28 -3.26 24.44
N GLY A 31 -2.51 -2.32 23.53
CA GLY A 31 -1.89 -2.27 22.22
C GLY A 31 -0.84 -1.15 22.23
N GLY A 32 0.23 -1.31 22.93
CA GLY A 32 1.31 -0.35 22.95
C GLY A 32 2.53 -0.94 22.28
N LEU A 33 2.94 -0.38 21.15
CA LEU A 33 4.30 -0.50 20.66
C LEU A 33 5.24 0.14 21.69
N LYS A 34 5.89 -0.67 22.49
CA LYS A 34 6.99 -0.26 23.36
C LYS A 34 8.05 -1.34 23.33
N ASP A 35 9.18 -1.04 22.71
CA ASP A 35 10.44 -1.15 23.42
C ASP A 35 11.59 -0.47 22.69
N PRO A 36 12.38 0.42 23.35
CA PRO A 36 13.65 0.91 22.85
C PRO A 36 14.80 -0.09 23.00
N ASP A 37 14.59 -1.23 23.61
CA ASP A 37 15.65 -2.18 24.01
C ASP A 37 15.51 -3.59 23.38
N GLY A 38 15.34 -3.67 22.05
CA GLY A 38 15.82 -4.84 21.28
C GLY A 38 15.16 -6.19 21.50
N GLU A 39 14.03 -6.33 22.20
CA GLU A 39 13.24 -7.56 22.22
C GLU A 39 12.28 -7.54 21.01
N GLU A 40 12.29 -8.63 20.21
CA GLU A 40 11.31 -8.85 19.16
C GLU A 40 9.92 -8.70 19.75
N ASN A 41 9.19 -7.65 19.34
CA ASN A 41 7.89 -7.34 19.89
C ASN A 41 6.91 -8.48 19.54
N ALA A 42 6.63 -9.34 20.51
CA ALA A 42 5.77 -10.53 20.35
C ALA A 42 4.36 -10.20 19.83
N ASN A 43 3.97 -8.92 19.88
CA ASN A 43 2.67 -8.42 19.46
C ASN A 43 2.67 -7.81 18.05
N LEU A 44 3.81 -7.79 17.32
CA LEU A 44 3.81 -7.31 15.96
C LEU A 44 2.96 -8.21 15.07
N HIS A 45 2.26 -7.60 14.12
CA HIS A 45 1.55 -8.31 13.07
C HIS A 45 2.53 -9.21 12.28
N GLU A 46 2.07 -10.35 11.78
CA GLU A 46 2.93 -11.32 11.08
C GLU A 46 3.65 -10.71 9.88
N SER A 47 3.02 -9.80 9.15
CA SER A 47 3.64 -9.10 8.02
C SER A 47 4.79 -8.15 8.43
N LEU A 48 4.88 -7.76 9.71
CA LEU A 48 5.95 -6.94 10.27
C LEU A 48 7.08 -7.77 10.92
N LYS A 49 7.02 -9.11 10.85
CA LYS A 49 8.03 -10.03 11.38
C LYS A 49 9.05 -10.51 10.34
N GLY A 50 8.99 -9.95 9.12
CA GLY A 50 9.96 -10.24 8.07
C GLY A 50 11.39 -9.88 8.43
N SER A 51 12.35 -10.43 7.68
CA SER A 51 13.78 -10.18 7.87
C SER A 51 14.29 -8.97 7.06
N GLU A 52 13.68 -8.66 5.92
CA GLU A 52 14.05 -7.55 5.03
C GLU A 52 12.78 -6.93 4.42
N TYR A 53 12.81 -5.62 4.10
CA TYR A 53 11.67 -4.88 3.55
C TYR A 53 12.06 -3.94 2.42
N ALA A 54 11.16 -3.81 1.39
CA ALA A 54 11.14 -2.69 0.45
C ALA A 54 9.78 -1.99 0.61
N VAL A 55 9.75 -0.79 1.18
CA VAL A 55 8.52 -0.14 1.67
C VAL A 55 8.01 0.89 0.69
N ILE A 56 6.73 0.78 0.27
CA ILE A 56 6.04 1.71 -0.63
C ILE A 56 5.18 2.70 0.16
N ALA A 57 4.35 2.19 1.06
CA ALA A 57 3.52 3.00 1.95
C ALA A 57 3.29 2.25 3.27
N LEU A 58 3.57 2.90 4.37
CA LEU A 58 3.43 2.37 5.71
C LEU A 58 3.31 3.54 6.68
N ASP A 59 2.48 3.40 7.68
CA ASP A 59 2.38 4.38 8.75
C ASP A 59 3.69 4.50 9.53
N GLU A 60 3.86 5.62 10.23
CA GLU A 60 5.13 5.97 10.88
C GLU A 60 5.49 5.02 12.03
N GLU A 61 4.50 4.51 12.78
CA GLU A 61 4.76 3.63 13.92
C GLU A 61 5.17 2.24 13.47
N SER A 62 4.43 1.67 12.51
CA SER A 62 4.78 0.39 11.89
C SER A 62 6.12 0.45 11.15
N TYR A 63 6.41 1.59 10.48
CA TYR A 63 7.71 1.79 9.85
C TYR A 63 8.85 1.78 10.88
N LYS A 64 8.73 2.46 11.99
CA LYS A 64 9.73 2.45 13.06
C LYS A 64 10.02 1.05 13.60
N ALA A 65 8.98 0.20 13.66
CA ALA A 65 9.15 -1.17 14.14
C ALA A 65 10.03 -2.02 13.20
N ILE A 66 10.09 -1.70 11.91
CA ILE A 66 10.87 -2.44 10.91
C ILE A 66 12.06 -1.65 10.32
N GLU A 67 12.27 -0.40 10.72
CA GLU A 67 13.22 0.54 10.13
C GLU A 67 14.61 -0.05 9.89
N LYS A 68 15.13 -0.80 10.88
CA LYS A 68 16.47 -1.44 10.80
C LYS A 68 16.54 -2.57 9.76
N LYS A 69 15.40 -3.05 9.27
CA LYS A 69 15.27 -4.14 8.31
C LYS A 69 14.89 -3.62 6.91
N VAL A 70 14.68 -2.30 6.75
CA VAL A 70 14.34 -1.70 5.46
C VAL A 70 15.59 -1.62 4.59
N THR A 71 15.59 -2.37 3.49
CA THR A 71 16.68 -2.40 2.50
C THR A 71 16.44 -1.44 1.34
N LEU A 72 15.16 -1.11 1.07
CA LEU A 72 14.77 -0.14 0.06
C LEU A 72 13.56 0.67 0.54
N ASP A 73 13.71 1.98 0.63
CA ASP A 73 12.62 2.89 0.94
C ASP A 73 12.07 3.50 -0.36
N LEU A 74 10.86 3.09 -0.74
CA LEU A 74 10.11 3.58 -1.91
C LEU A 74 9.01 4.55 -1.52
N ARG A 75 8.90 4.95 -0.25
CA ARG A 75 7.89 5.91 0.20
C ARG A 75 8.07 7.24 -0.52
N VAL A 76 6.96 7.92 -0.72
CA VAL A 76 6.92 9.22 -1.39
C VAL A 76 7.83 10.22 -0.67
N ASP A 77 8.72 10.89 -1.42
CA ASP A 77 9.71 11.84 -0.89
C ASP A 77 9.65 13.23 -1.57
N ASP A 78 8.67 13.47 -2.45
CA ASP A 78 8.48 14.71 -3.23
C ASP A 78 9.66 15.10 -4.14
N THR A 79 10.69 14.29 -4.22
CA THR A 79 11.89 14.57 -5.03
C THR A 79 12.15 13.54 -6.12
N SER A 80 12.10 12.27 -5.75
CA SER A 80 12.39 11.16 -6.66
C SER A 80 11.30 10.08 -6.68
N LYS A 81 10.47 10.01 -5.66
CA LYS A 81 9.40 9.03 -5.50
C LYS A 81 8.07 9.75 -5.29
N PHE A 82 7.09 9.44 -6.12
CA PHE A 82 5.85 10.17 -6.22
C PHE A 82 4.64 9.25 -6.20
N LEU A 83 3.58 9.68 -5.52
CA LEU A 83 2.23 9.23 -5.79
C LEU A 83 1.64 10.12 -6.89
N TYR A 84 1.21 9.56 -8.00
CA TYR A 84 0.48 10.29 -9.03
C TYR A 84 -0.96 9.78 -9.14
N VAL A 85 -1.85 10.67 -9.47
CA VAL A 85 -3.25 10.38 -9.79
C VAL A 85 -3.51 10.83 -11.21
N TRP A 86 -4.21 10.02 -12.00
CA TRP A 86 -4.62 10.43 -13.34
C TRP A 86 -5.65 11.55 -13.23
N ASP A 87 -5.44 12.59 -14.05
CA ASP A 87 -6.22 13.82 -13.96
C ASP A 87 -7.73 13.57 -14.01
N GLY A 88 -8.46 14.07 -13.01
CA GLY A 88 -9.90 13.95 -12.88
C GLY A 88 -10.44 12.56 -12.53
N THR A 89 -9.59 11.57 -12.26
CA THR A 89 -10.02 10.19 -12.06
C THR A 89 -10.25 9.83 -10.60
N TYR A 90 -9.31 10.21 -9.71
CA TYR A 90 -9.47 10.08 -8.26
C TYR A 90 -9.36 11.44 -7.58
N THR A 91 -10.07 11.59 -6.48
CA THR A 91 -9.78 12.60 -5.48
C THR A 91 -9.16 11.91 -4.29
N ALA A 92 -8.04 12.44 -3.76
CA ALA A 92 -7.47 11.96 -2.51
C ALA A 92 -8.47 12.18 -1.38
N GLY A 93 -8.85 11.11 -0.70
CA GLY A 93 -9.72 11.16 0.47
C GLY A 93 -8.95 11.59 1.72
N VAL A 94 -9.69 12.05 2.73
CA VAL A 94 -9.15 12.33 4.06
C VAL A 94 -9.20 11.04 4.88
N CYS A 95 -8.04 10.60 5.37
CA CYS A 95 -7.96 9.47 6.28
C CYS A 95 -8.67 9.75 7.59
N SER A 96 -9.48 8.83 8.06
CA SER A 96 -10.16 8.92 9.35
C SER A 96 -10.43 7.55 9.93
N GLY A 97 -10.29 7.40 11.26
CA GLY A 97 -10.43 6.12 11.95
C GLY A 97 -9.15 5.31 11.99
N LEU A 98 -9.26 4.00 12.20
CA LEU A 98 -8.10 3.12 12.36
C LEU A 98 -7.59 2.62 11.01
N ASN A 99 -6.26 2.59 10.87
CA ASN A 99 -5.56 1.97 9.75
C ASN A 99 -5.58 0.43 9.85
N PHE A 100 -4.86 -0.26 8.96
CA PHE A 100 -4.84 -1.72 8.95
C PHE A 100 -4.28 -2.31 10.26
N TYR A 101 -3.26 -1.70 10.85
CA TYR A 101 -2.65 -2.16 12.10
C TYR A 101 -3.36 -1.66 13.37
N GLY A 102 -4.44 -0.88 13.22
CA GLY A 102 -5.22 -0.36 14.35
C GLY A 102 -4.78 1.02 14.85
N GLU A 103 -3.87 1.67 14.15
CA GLU A 103 -3.42 3.03 14.44
C GLU A 103 -4.35 4.08 13.82
N ALA A 104 -4.41 5.27 14.42
CA ALA A 104 -5.33 6.31 14.00
C ALA A 104 -4.72 7.21 12.91
N GLN A 105 -4.43 6.75 11.77
CA GLN A 105 -3.99 7.48 10.56
C GLN A 105 -3.06 6.59 9.71
N GLY A 106 -2.50 7.18 8.64
CA GLY A 106 -1.38 6.60 7.90
C GLY A 106 -1.76 5.76 6.69
N TRP A 107 -3.03 5.77 6.25
CA TRP A 107 -3.42 5.11 5.00
C TRP A 107 -3.74 6.08 3.87
N ILE A 108 -3.81 5.54 2.67
CA ILE A 108 -4.13 6.27 1.45
C ILE A 108 -5.58 5.99 1.08
N SER A 109 -6.41 7.04 0.98
CA SER A 109 -7.79 6.93 0.55
C SER A 109 -8.01 7.65 -0.77
N PHE A 110 -8.58 6.95 -1.74
CA PHE A 110 -8.99 7.49 -3.02
C PHE A 110 -10.50 7.45 -3.15
N VAL A 111 -11.08 8.53 -3.65
CA VAL A 111 -12.49 8.59 -4.04
C VAL A 111 -12.58 8.64 -5.56
N VAL A 112 -13.25 7.68 -6.16
CA VAL A 112 -13.45 7.59 -7.61
C VAL A 112 -14.20 8.80 -8.11
N GLY A 113 -13.64 9.48 -9.12
CA GLY A 113 -14.25 10.63 -9.78
C GLY A 113 -15.35 10.24 -10.76
N THR A 114 -15.69 11.18 -11.63
CA THR A 114 -16.82 11.02 -12.60
C THR A 114 -16.42 10.36 -13.91
N VAL A 115 -15.15 10.06 -14.12
CA VAL A 115 -14.67 9.39 -15.33
C VAL A 115 -14.79 7.88 -15.21
N GLY A 116 -15.03 7.18 -16.30
CA GLY A 116 -15.26 5.72 -16.30
C GLY A 116 -14.05 4.85 -15.94
N TRP A 117 -12.85 5.45 -15.88
CA TRP A 117 -11.60 4.80 -15.50
C TRP A 117 -10.84 5.67 -14.54
N SER A 118 -10.45 5.11 -13.41
CA SER A 118 -9.67 5.79 -12.39
C SER A 118 -8.34 5.08 -12.19
N GLY A 119 -7.27 5.85 -12.07
CA GLY A 119 -5.93 5.30 -11.87
C GLY A 119 -5.06 6.17 -10.98
N ALA A 120 -4.32 5.51 -10.11
CA ALA A 120 -3.28 6.12 -9.30
C ALA A 120 -2.11 5.15 -9.15
N GLY A 121 -0.91 5.67 -8.89
CA GLY A 121 0.24 4.80 -8.74
C GLY A 121 1.45 5.48 -8.16
N PHE A 122 2.37 4.65 -7.71
CA PHE A 122 3.66 5.02 -7.16
C PHE A 122 4.73 4.90 -8.24
N ASN A 123 5.54 5.92 -8.36
CA ASN A 123 6.50 6.06 -9.43
C ASN A 123 7.85 6.57 -8.91
N VAL A 124 8.91 6.04 -9.47
CA VAL A 124 10.26 6.57 -9.32
C VAL A 124 10.63 7.40 -10.56
N ALA A 125 11.18 8.59 -10.35
CA ALA A 125 11.63 9.46 -11.43
C ALA A 125 12.70 8.77 -12.28
N ASP A 126 12.64 8.97 -13.60
CA ASP A 126 13.61 8.39 -14.54
C ASP A 126 15.06 8.76 -14.25
N ALA A 127 15.29 9.95 -13.69
CA ALA A 127 16.62 10.44 -13.33
C ALA A 127 17.19 9.83 -12.04
N SER A 128 16.39 9.08 -11.28
CA SER A 128 16.75 8.58 -9.95
C SER A 128 16.37 7.10 -9.79
N PRO A 129 16.93 6.20 -10.63
CA PRO A 129 16.58 4.78 -10.53
C PRO A 129 16.92 4.21 -9.15
N VAL A 130 16.12 3.27 -8.70
CA VAL A 130 16.31 2.59 -7.41
C VAL A 130 17.06 1.29 -7.58
N ASN A 131 17.79 0.91 -6.56
CA ASN A 131 18.53 -0.35 -6.52
C ASN A 131 17.60 -1.55 -6.38
N PRO A 132 18.03 -2.75 -6.82
CA PRO A 132 17.30 -3.98 -6.55
C PRO A 132 17.21 -4.24 -5.03
N PHE A 133 16.10 -4.81 -4.59
CA PHE A 133 15.93 -5.27 -3.21
C PHE A 133 16.05 -6.79 -3.07
N VAL A 134 16.00 -7.51 -4.18
CA VAL A 134 16.21 -8.95 -4.24
C VAL A 134 17.64 -9.23 -4.68
N LYS A 135 18.32 -10.14 -4.01
CA LYS A 135 19.72 -10.44 -4.23
C LYS A 135 19.95 -11.23 -5.52
N ASP A 136 19.18 -12.28 -5.71
CA ASP A 136 19.27 -13.20 -6.86
C ASP A 136 17.94 -13.95 -7.07
N ALA A 137 17.86 -14.72 -8.13
CA ALA A 137 16.65 -15.48 -8.46
C ALA A 137 16.23 -16.52 -7.39
N ALA A 138 17.18 -17.07 -6.63
CA ALA A 138 16.86 -18.00 -5.55
C ALA A 138 16.29 -17.27 -4.34
N ASP A 139 16.78 -16.07 -4.06
CA ASP A 139 16.27 -15.19 -3.01
C ASP A 139 14.83 -14.73 -3.27
N MET A 140 14.45 -14.54 -4.54
CA MET A 140 13.11 -14.10 -4.93
C MET A 140 11.99 -14.98 -4.37
N ALA A 141 12.21 -16.28 -4.22
CA ALA A 141 11.23 -17.21 -3.67
C ALA A 141 10.86 -16.93 -2.20
N ASN A 142 11.70 -16.19 -1.48
CA ASN A 142 11.49 -15.83 -0.07
C ASN A 142 10.72 -14.52 0.11
N TRP A 143 10.48 -13.78 -0.98
CA TRP A 143 9.86 -12.48 -0.93
C TRP A 143 8.37 -12.52 -1.29
N LYS A 144 7.61 -11.68 -0.60
CA LYS A 144 6.18 -11.46 -0.84
C LYS A 144 5.89 -9.99 -1.05
N PHE A 145 4.89 -9.70 -1.86
CA PHE A 145 4.24 -8.41 -1.93
C PHE A 145 3.04 -8.41 -0.99
N HIS A 146 2.97 -7.42 -0.13
CA HIS A 146 1.91 -7.24 0.86
C HIS A 146 1.21 -5.91 0.65
N PHE A 147 -0.10 -5.90 0.81
CA PHE A 147 -0.91 -4.70 0.94
C PHE A 147 -2.21 -4.99 1.67
N ALA A 148 -2.78 -3.99 2.31
CA ALA A 148 -4.12 -4.03 2.88
C ALA A 148 -5.06 -3.14 2.07
N TYR A 149 -6.30 -3.60 1.88
CA TYR A 149 -7.34 -2.92 1.13
C TYR A 149 -8.66 -2.92 1.89
N LYS A 150 -9.34 -1.77 1.89
CA LYS A 150 -10.71 -1.64 2.36
C LYS A 150 -11.54 -0.95 1.28
N GLY A 151 -12.66 -1.55 0.92
CA GLY A 151 -13.54 -1.04 -0.14
C GLY A 151 -14.93 -1.64 -0.13
N ALA A 152 -15.76 -1.19 -1.04
CA ALA A 152 -17.17 -1.56 -1.14
C ALA A 152 -17.37 -2.98 -1.72
N ALA A 153 -18.54 -3.58 -1.43
CA ALA A 153 -18.99 -4.81 -2.07
C ALA A 153 -19.25 -4.60 -3.57
N GLY A 154 -19.04 -5.66 -4.36
CA GLY A 154 -19.31 -5.67 -5.81
C GLY A 154 -18.37 -4.79 -6.64
N VAL A 155 -17.24 -4.35 -6.07
CA VAL A 155 -16.27 -3.48 -6.76
C VAL A 155 -14.91 -4.17 -6.85
N PRO A 156 -14.63 -4.82 -7.99
CA PRO A 156 -13.29 -5.34 -8.25
C PRO A 156 -12.32 -4.22 -8.57
N GLN A 157 -11.08 -4.40 -8.17
CA GLN A 157 -9.96 -3.51 -8.42
C GLN A 157 -8.88 -4.22 -9.23
N CYS A 158 -8.09 -3.46 -9.99
CA CYS A 158 -6.89 -3.95 -10.64
C CYS A 158 -5.65 -3.43 -9.93
N GLY A 159 -4.81 -4.34 -9.45
CA GLY A 159 -3.46 -4.03 -9.01
C GLY A 159 -2.47 -4.25 -10.15
N ILE A 160 -1.49 -3.38 -10.26
CA ILE A 160 -0.38 -3.49 -11.20
C ILE A 160 0.91 -3.34 -10.42
N VAL A 161 1.67 -4.40 -10.29
CA VAL A 161 3.06 -4.33 -9.82
C VAL A 161 3.99 -4.20 -11.01
N GLY A 162 5.01 -3.38 -10.88
CA GLY A 162 5.95 -3.10 -11.95
C GLY A 162 7.40 -3.04 -11.47
N TRP A 163 8.33 -3.45 -12.32
CA TRP A 163 9.77 -3.32 -12.10
C TRP A 163 10.50 -3.32 -13.44
N ASN A 164 11.39 -2.36 -13.62
CA ASN A 164 12.21 -2.25 -14.83
C ASN A 164 11.43 -2.41 -16.15
N GLY A 165 10.25 -1.76 -16.25
CA GLY A 165 9.40 -1.76 -17.45
C GLY A 165 8.61 -3.06 -17.69
N LYS A 166 8.68 -4.03 -16.78
CA LYS A 166 7.80 -5.19 -16.76
C LYS A 166 6.67 -4.96 -15.78
N GLU A 167 5.49 -5.47 -16.09
CA GLU A 167 4.29 -5.34 -15.27
C GLU A 167 3.58 -6.67 -15.13
N TYR A 168 2.98 -6.89 -13.96
CA TYR A 168 2.02 -7.95 -13.70
C TYR A 168 0.72 -7.34 -13.18
N LYS A 169 -0.41 -7.76 -13.76
CA LYS A 169 -1.75 -7.26 -13.45
C LYS A 169 -2.56 -8.34 -12.77
N PHE A 170 -3.28 -7.96 -11.72
CA PHE A 170 -4.13 -8.87 -10.96
C PHE A 170 -5.40 -8.18 -10.47
N SER A 171 -6.43 -8.97 -10.20
CA SER A 171 -7.67 -8.49 -9.58
C SER A 171 -7.62 -8.67 -8.07
N PHE A 172 -8.15 -7.71 -7.33
CA PHE A 172 -8.39 -7.80 -5.90
C PHE A 172 -9.72 -7.12 -5.52
N GLY A 173 -10.11 -7.16 -4.24
CA GLY A 173 -11.42 -6.68 -3.80
C GLY A 173 -12.52 -7.68 -4.12
N ASP A 174 -13.75 -7.21 -4.36
CA ASP A 174 -14.91 -8.07 -4.53
C ASP A 174 -15.16 -8.38 -6.00
N GLY A 175 -14.47 -9.41 -6.52
CA GLY A 175 -14.65 -9.93 -7.86
C GLY A 175 -13.41 -9.85 -8.75
N ILE A 176 -13.63 -10.10 -10.04
CA ILE A 176 -12.59 -10.11 -11.07
C ILE A 176 -12.69 -8.83 -11.89
N PHE A 177 -11.60 -8.10 -11.97
CA PHE A 177 -11.47 -6.94 -12.83
C PHE A 177 -11.25 -7.39 -14.28
N VAL A 178 -12.02 -6.78 -15.20
CA VAL A 178 -11.98 -7.10 -16.63
C VAL A 178 -11.62 -5.84 -17.41
N ASP A 179 -10.51 -5.87 -18.13
CA ASP A 179 -10.08 -4.80 -19.02
C ASP A 179 -10.30 -5.23 -20.48
N SER A 180 -11.14 -4.49 -21.20
CA SER A 180 -11.40 -4.73 -22.63
C SER A 180 -11.71 -6.19 -22.95
N GLY A 181 -12.48 -6.86 -22.08
CA GLY A 181 -12.85 -8.27 -22.21
C GLY A 181 -11.82 -9.26 -21.66
N THR A 182 -10.67 -8.80 -21.15
CA THR A 182 -9.63 -9.66 -20.58
C THR A 182 -9.74 -9.66 -19.05
N PRO A 183 -10.09 -10.80 -18.41
CA PRO A 183 -10.07 -10.90 -16.95
C PRO A 183 -8.63 -11.03 -16.45
N TYR A 184 -8.32 -10.34 -15.34
CA TYR A 184 -7.04 -10.53 -14.68
C TYR A 184 -7.13 -11.59 -13.57
N PRO A 185 -6.02 -12.32 -13.28
CA PRO A 185 -5.98 -13.31 -12.21
C PRO A 185 -6.46 -12.69 -10.89
N GLN A 186 -7.39 -13.37 -10.21
CA GLN A 186 -7.89 -12.92 -8.92
C GLN A 186 -6.96 -13.36 -7.79
N VAL A 187 -6.56 -12.41 -6.98
CA VAL A 187 -5.91 -12.65 -5.69
C VAL A 187 -6.96 -12.52 -4.60
N LEU A 188 -7.05 -13.53 -3.76
CA LEU A 188 -7.93 -13.51 -2.60
C LEU A 188 -7.18 -12.95 -1.38
N PRO A 189 -7.90 -12.33 -0.43
CA PRO A 189 -7.30 -11.96 0.86
C PRO A 189 -6.70 -13.17 1.57
N VAL A 190 -5.75 -12.95 2.47
CA VAL A 190 -5.13 -13.98 3.32
C VAL A 190 -6.19 -14.80 4.08
N SER A 191 -7.29 -14.16 4.47
CA SER A 191 -8.45 -14.82 5.09
C SER A 191 -9.23 -15.76 4.14
N GLY A 192 -8.92 -15.75 2.84
CA GLY A 192 -9.60 -16.51 1.80
C GLY A 192 -10.91 -15.89 1.31
N LYS A 193 -11.40 -14.80 1.92
CA LYS A 193 -12.66 -14.16 1.55
C LYS A 193 -12.58 -12.64 1.77
N PHE A 194 -13.00 -11.88 0.75
CA PHE A 194 -13.16 -10.43 0.87
C PHE A 194 -14.35 -10.07 1.79
N VAL A 195 -14.13 -9.12 2.68
CA VAL A 195 -15.16 -8.55 3.56
C VAL A 195 -15.28 -7.06 3.26
N ALA A 196 -16.44 -6.65 2.73
CA ALA A 196 -16.67 -5.27 2.31
C ALA A 196 -16.61 -4.29 3.49
N ASN A 197 -16.01 -3.12 3.27
CA ASN A 197 -15.84 -2.04 4.24
C ASN A 197 -14.97 -2.40 5.46
N GLU A 198 -14.26 -3.52 5.41
CA GLU A 198 -13.26 -3.92 6.39
C GLU A 198 -11.88 -3.99 5.75
N TRP A 199 -10.83 -3.92 6.56
CA TRP A 199 -9.48 -4.16 6.08
C TRP A 199 -9.28 -5.62 5.69
N ASN A 200 -8.86 -5.85 4.46
CA ASN A 200 -8.52 -7.15 3.91
C ASN A 200 -7.04 -7.16 3.56
N GLU A 201 -6.31 -8.12 4.13
CA GLU A 201 -4.89 -8.31 3.89
C GLU A 201 -4.66 -9.17 2.65
N TYR A 202 -3.68 -8.79 1.84
CA TYR A 202 -3.26 -9.53 0.65
C TYR A 202 -1.76 -9.82 0.70
N GLU A 203 -1.39 -11.05 0.39
CA GLU A 203 -0.01 -11.49 0.20
C GLU A 203 0.14 -12.25 -1.10
N ILE A 204 1.13 -11.89 -1.92
CA ILE A 204 1.43 -12.54 -3.19
C ILE A 204 2.92 -12.85 -3.24
N SER A 205 3.30 -14.07 -3.58
CA SER A 205 4.71 -14.40 -3.83
C SER A 205 5.22 -13.61 -5.04
N ILE A 206 6.34 -12.90 -4.91
CA ILE A 206 6.84 -12.10 -6.03
C ILE A 206 7.33 -12.96 -7.20
N SER A 207 7.66 -14.24 -6.97
CA SER A 207 7.97 -15.20 -8.02
C SER A 207 6.80 -15.44 -9.00
N ASP A 208 5.55 -15.22 -8.53
CA ASP A 208 4.35 -15.41 -9.35
C ASP A 208 4.16 -14.28 -10.37
N PHE A 209 4.84 -13.15 -10.19
CA PHE A 209 4.75 -12.02 -11.11
C PHE A 209 5.55 -12.20 -12.40
N GLY A 210 6.55 -13.09 -12.41
CA GLY A 210 7.45 -13.24 -13.55
C GLY A 210 8.28 -11.98 -13.84
N ILE A 211 8.53 -11.16 -12.84
CA ILE A 211 9.29 -9.91 -12.89
C ILE A 211 10.65 -10.12 -12.23
N ASP A 212 11.70 -9.60 -12.85
CA ASP A 212 13.05 -9.64 -12.31
C ASP A 212 13.33 -8.44 -11.40
N TYR A 213 13.28 -8.65 -10.09
CA TYR A 213 13.56 -7.65 -9.06
C TYR A 213 15.06 -7.56 -8.67
N THR A 214 15.93 -8.31 -9.37
CA THR A 214 17.39 -8.28 -9.11
C THR A 214 18.12 -7.18 -9.87
N THR A 215 17.38 -6.37 -10.65
CA THR A 215 17.90 -5.26 -11.45
C THR A 215 17.44 -3.92 -10.92
N THR A 216 18.14 -2.84 -11.29
CA THR A 216 17.69 -1.48 -10.98
C THR A 216 16.38 -1.16 -11.69
N SER A 217 15.54 -0.33 -11.10
CA SER A 217 14.25 0.04 -11.66
C SER A 217 13.98 1.54 -11.65
N LYS A 218 13.10 1.95 -12.54
CA LYS A 218 12.50 3.29 -12.63
C LYS A 218 11.07 3.17 -13.14
N GLY A 219 10.30 4.24 -13.04
CA GLY A 219 8.90 4.24 -13.46
C GLY A 219 7.98 3.67 -12.40
N ASN A 220 6.87 3.08 -12.81
CA ASN A 220 5.87 2.54 -11.90
C ASN A 220 6.36 1.29 -11.18
N TYR A 221 6.09 1.22 -9.88
CA TYR A 221 6.35 0.02 -9.09
C TYR A 221 5.10 -0.55 -8.41
N PHE A 222 4.06 0.27 -8.19
CA PHE A 222 2.73 -0.20 -7.85
C PHE A 222 1.68 0.81 -8.32
N SER A 223 0.59 0.32 -8.90
CA SER A 223 -0.54 1.15 -9.33
C SER A 223 -1.85 0.43 -9.10
N VAL A 224 -2.91 1.20 -8.98
CA VAL A 224 -4.27 0.71 -8.89
C VAL A 224 -5.13 1.30 -10.01
N LEU A 225 -5.98 0.46 -10.58
CA LEU A 225 -7.01 0.88 -11.52
C LEU A 225 -8.37 0.44 -11.00
N SER A 226 -9.36 1.30 -11.22
CA SER A 226 -10.75 0.99 -10.92
C SER A 226 -11.63 1.32 -12.12
N GLY A 227 -12.57 0.43 -12.42
CA GLY A 227 -13.66 0.69 -13.36
C GLY A 227 -14.76 1.56 -12.76
N GLY A 228 -14.42 2.55 -12.04
CA GLY A 228 -15.11 3.52 -11.25
C GLY A 228 -16.63 3.67 -11.30
N VAL A 229 -17.25 3.38 -10.17
CA VAL A 229 -18.50 4.03 -9.82
C VAL A 229 -18.15 5.30 -9.06
N ALA A 230 -18.53 6.47 -9.56
CA ALA A 230 -18.26 7.76 -8.94
C ALA A 230 -18.67 7.77 -7.46
N GLY A 231 -17.79 8.25 -6.60
CA GLY A 231 -17.99 8.27 -5.15
C GLY A 231 -17.58 6.99 -4.42
N THR A 232 -17.16 5.93 -5.11
CA THR A 232 -16.59 4.72 -4.48
C THR A 232 -15.24 5.06 -3.83
N THR A 233 -15.05 4.64 -2.59
CA THR A 233 -13.80 4.82 -1.86
C THR A 233 -12.94 3.56 -1.96
N LEU A 234 -11.65 3.76 -2.17
CA LEU A 234 -10.61 2.75 -2.19
C LEU A 234 -9.55 3.16 -1.17
N ASP A 235 -9.47 2.43 -0.07
CA ASP A 235 -8.48 2.65 0.98
C ASP A 235 -7.38 1.61 0.86
N LEU A 236 -6.11 2.06 0.86
CA LEU A 236 -4.92 1.23 0.77
C LEU A 236 -3.98 1.54 1.93
N ASP A 237 -3.38 0.50 2.48
CA ASP A 237 -2.42 0.60 3.58
C ASP A 237 -1.38 -0.50 3.49
N ALA A 238 -0.31 -0.37 4.27
CA ALA A 238 0.70 -1.41 4.49
C ALA A 238 1.24 -2.02 3.19
N ILE A 239 1.64 -1.15 2.25
CA ILE A 239 2.10 -1.56 0.92
C ILE A 239 3.62 -1.71 0.95
N PHE A 240 4.09 -2.94 0.86
CA PHE A 240 5.53 -3.23 0.87
C PHE A 240 5.83 -4.62 0.31
N TYR A 241 7.10 -4.82 -0.04
CA TYR A 241 7.66 -6.16 -0.24
C TYR A 241 8.40 -6.55 1.02
N TYR A 242 8.31 -7.82 1.41
CA TYR A 242 9.03 -8.32 2.58
C TYR A 242 9.54 -9.75 2.37
N LYS A 243 10.64 -10.06 3.05
CA LYS A 243 11.26 -11.37 3.04
C LYS A 243 10.84 -12.11 4.30
N LYS A 244 10.18 -13.23 4.11
CA LYS A 244 9.67 -14.06 5.19
C LYS A 244 10.76 -14.93 5.82
#